data_b535131be76b5c54ce15ff3902a26613
#
_entry.id   b535131be76b5c54ce15ff3902a26613
#
_cell.length_a   1.000
_cell.length_b   1.000
_cell.length_c   1.000
_cell.angle_alpha   90.00
_cell.angle_beta   90.00
_cell.angle_gamma   90.00
#
_symmetry.space_group_name_H-M   'P 1'
#
loop_
_entity.id
_entity.type
_entity.pdbx_description
1 polymer ?
#
loop_
_entity_poly.entity_id
_entity_poly.type
_entity_poly.pdbx_seq_one_letter_code
_entity_poly.pdbx_strand_id
1 'polypeptide(L)'
;MYKEYINETLRPRATERAKVLDLFAGCGGLSLGFEAAGYETVGYECEEAAVNTYNRNLRGRCHLQRLEVGFDYPEADIIIGGPPCQPFSVFGNQRGMEDARDGFPIFIDAVRRLRPRVFLFENVRNLAYSHRWYFELIVAELSKLGYIVEHKCLNAVNYGVPQNRERLITVGHRAAFRFPKVAGRKTTVGEAIGDLIDTVRDEGKILTPRQDEYIAVYEKKSNCINPRDLYPDRPARTLTCRNLAGCTSDMQRVRLKDGRRRRLVVREAARLQSFPDWFEFDGSEIKQFNQIGNAVPPLLAYRLALQVKETYGLPVMDEKSFNAHVVPADLFGLEYGNTAERKQA
;
A
#
# COMPACT_ATOMS: atom_id res chain seq x y z
N MET A 1 -21.88 12.44 -0.18
CA MET A 1 -20.76 12.73 -1.15
C MET A 1 -19.55 11.88 -0.82
N TYR A 2 -18.46 11.92 -1.61
CA TYR A 2 -17.30 11.01 -1.39
C TYR A 2 -16.62 11.22 -0.03
N LYS A 3 -16.41 12.46 0.36
CA LYS A 3 -15.74 12.81 1.64
C LYS A 3 -16.52 12.31 2.86
N GLU A 4 -17.84 12.46 2.85
CA GLU A 4 -18.70 11.96 3.92
C GLU A 4 -18.62 10.44 4.01
N TYR A 5 -18.65 9.79 2.85
CA TYR A 5 -18.55 8.33 2.77
C TYR A 5 -17.25 7.81 3.39
N ILE A 6 -16.08 8.37 3.04
CA ILE A 6 -14.80 7.92 3.63
C ILE A 6 -14.70 8.30 5.12
N ASN A 7 -15.22 9.47 5.50
CA ASN A 7 -15.21 9.95 6.89
C ASN A 7 -16.00 9.03 7.83
N GLU A 8 -17.10 8.46 7.37
CA GLU A 8 -17.94 7.56 8.14
C GLU A 8 -17.46 6.12 8.05
N THR A 9 -17.17 5.62 6.83
CA THR A 9 -16.79 4.24 6.57
C THR A 9 -15.49 3.86 7.28
N LEU A 10 -14.52 4.78 7.32
CA LEU A 10 -13.18 4.52 7.83
C LEU A 10 -13.00 4.88 9.31
N ARG A 11 -14.09 5.09 10.07
CA ARG A 11 -13.99 5.26 11.53
C ARG A 11 -13.48 3.99 12.18
N PRO A 12 -12.38 4.07 12.98
CA PRO A 12 -11.87 2.94 13.73
C PRO A 12 -12.90 2.37 14.71
N ARG A 13 -12.99 1.05 14.74
CA ARG A 13 -13.88 0.27 15.62
C ARG A 13 -13.07 -0.83 16.29
N ALA A 14 -13.58 -1.40 17.38
CA ALA A 14 -12.99 -2.56 18.05
C ALA A 14 -14.13 -3.53 18.39
N THR A 15 -14.55 -4.32 17.40
CA THR A 15 -15.63 -5.29 17.51
C THR A 15 -15.15 -6.72 17.35
N GLU A 16 -13.95 -6.92 16.79
CA GLU A 16 -13.34 -8.22 16.56
C GLU A 16 -12.32 -8.54 17.67
N ARG A 17 -12.22 -9.81 18.02
CA ARG A 17 -11.28 -10.29 19.04
C ARG A 17 -9.90 -10.62 18.46
N ALA A 18 -9.81 -10.85 17.16
CA ALA A 18 -8.57 -11.22 16.50
C ALA A 18 -7.57 -10.05 16.52
N LYS A 19 -6.35 -10.34 16.94
CA LYS A 19 -5.24 -9.39 17.04
C LYS A 19 -4.55 -9.26 15.68
N VAL A 20 -4.36 -8.05 15.22
CA VAL A 20 -3.69 -7.73 13.95
C VAL A 20 -2.34 -7.08 14.20
N LEU A 21 -1.28 -7.67 13.66
CA LEU A 21 0.08 -7.13 13.66
C LEU A 21 0.37 -6.50 12.29
N ASP A 22 0.72 -5.22 12.27
CA ASP A 22 1.09 -4.47 11.04
C ASP A 22 2.60 -4.20 11.01
N LEU A 23 3.29 -4.89 10.11
CA LEU A 23 4.74 -4.75 9.92
C LEU A 23 5.02 -3.74 8.80
N PHE A 24 5.93 -2.80 9.07
CA PHE A 24 6.22 -1.68 8.17
C PHE A 24 4.96 -0.80 7.98
N ALA A 25 4.33 -0.47 9.11
CA ALA A 25 2.98 0.09 9.16
C ALA A 25 2.84 1.49 8.51
N GLY A 26 3.95 2.22 8.33
CA GLY A 26 3.91 3.58 7.82
C GLY A 26 3.00 4.46 8.70
N CYS A 27 2.21 5.31 8.06
CA CYS A 27 1.23 6.15 8.77
C CYS A 27 -0.07 5.41 9.11
N GLY A 28 -0.14 4.09 8.92
CA GLY A 28 -1.30 3.26 9.27
C GLY A 28 -2.40 3.19 8.21
N GLY A 29 -2.08 3.40 6.93
CA GLY A 29 -3.10 3.32 5.87
C GLY A 29 -3.75 1.94 5.74
N LEU A 30 -2.95 0.87 5.88
CA LEU A 30 -3.44 -0.50 5.90
C LEU A 30 -4.20 -0.79 7.20
N SER A 31 -3.61 -0.48 8.35
CA SER A 31 -4.22 -0.62 9.68
C SER A 31 -5.56 0.13 9.79
N LEU A 32 -5.67 1.34 9.23
CA LEU A 32 -6.93 2.10 9.25
C LEU A 32 -8.09 1.34 8.60
N GLY A 33 -7.82 0.66 7.48
CA GLY A 33 -8.81 -0.19 6.84
C GLY A 33 -9.23 -1.38 7.71
N PHE A 34 -8.28 -1.99 8.42
CA PHE A 34 -8.55 -3.10 9.35
C PHE A 34 -9.30 -2.62 10.59
N GLU A 35 -8.94 -1.47 11.17
CA GLU A 35 -9.67 -0.90 12.30
C GLU A 35 -11.10 -0.47 11.92
N ALA A 36 -11.29 0.04 10.72
CA ALA A 36 -12.64 0.33 10.20
C ALA A 36 -13.50 -0.95 10.05
N ALA A 37 -12.87 -2.10 9.77
CA ALA A 37 -13.53 -3.40 9.73
C ALA A 37 -13.77 -4.01 11.13
N GLY A 38 -13.26 -3.36 12.19
CA GLY A 38 -13.51 -3.73 13.59
C GLY A 38 -12.34 -4.37 14.32
N TYR A 39 -11.17 -4.50 13.73
CA TYR A 39 -9.99 -5.06 14.36
C TYR A 39 -9.27 -4.04 15.25
N GLU A 40 -8.47 -4.53 16.18
CA GLU A 40 -7.45 -3.75 16.89
C GLU A 40 -6.09 -4.10 16.30
N THR A 41 -5.27 -3.08 16.02
CA THR A 41 -3.99 -3.25 15.34
C THR A 41 -2.81 -2.87 16.24
N VAL A 42 -1.70 -3.58 16.10
CA VAL A 42 -0.40 -3.21 16.67
C VAL A 42 0.57 -3.02 15.53
N GLY A 43 1.11 -1.81 15.36
CA GLY A 43 2.02 -1.46 14.27
C GLY A 43 3.48 -1.37 14.72
N TYR A 44 4.40 -1.59 13.78
CA TYR A 44 5.83 -1.33 13.91
C TYR A 44 6.31 -0.54 12.70
N GLU A 45 6.98 0.60 12.96
CA GLU A 45 7.49 1.51 11.94
C GLU A 45 8.77 2.20 12.43
N CYS A 46 9.71 2.51 11.54
CA CYS A 46 10.97 3.14 11.88
C CYS A 46 11.01 4.67 11.69
N GLU A 47 9.99 5.25 11.05
CA GLU A 47 9.88 6.69 10.82
C GLU A 47 8.99 7.35 11.88
N GLU A 48 9.58 8.17 12.75
CA GLU A 48 8.92 8.78 13.90
C GLU A 48 7.64 9.56 13.52
N ALA A 49 7.70 10.38 12.45
CA ALA A 49 6.53 11.13 12.00
C ALA A 49 5.37 10.22 11.54
N ALA A 50 5.69 9.06 10.96
CA ALA A 50 4.68 8.08 10.58
C ALA A 50 4.08 7.39 11.81
N VAL A 51 4.90 7.04 12.80
CA VAL A 51 4.45 6.50 14.09
C VAL A 51 3.54 7.49 14.81
N ASN A 52 3.91 8.77 14.86
CA ASN A 52 3.10 9.83 15.47
C ASN A 52 1.75 9.97 14.74
N THR A 53 1.76 9.94 13.41
CA THR A 53 0.54 9.95 12.60
C THR A 53 -0.35 8.77 12.94
N TYR A 54 0.20 7.56 12.96
CA TYR A 54 -0.53 6.35 13.31
C TYR A 54 -1.19 6.49 14.68
N ASN A 55 -0.41 6.79 15.71
CA ASN A 55 -0.84 6.86 17.11
C ASN A 55 -1.85 8.01 17.39
N ARG A 56 -1.90 9.03 16.54
CA ARG A 56 -2.88 10.14 16.63
C ARG A 56 -4.25 9.73 16.11
N ASN A 57 -4.32 8.85 15.12
CA ASN A 57 -5.53 8.61 14.36
C ASN A 57 -6.15 7.22 14.58
N LEU A 58 -5.38 6.23 14.96
CA LEU A 58 -5.82 4.86 15.12
C LEU A 58 -6.02 4.51 16.59
N ARG A 59 -6.82 3.51 16.85
CA ARG A 59 -7.06 2.97 18.20
C ARG A 59 -5.91 2.13 18.69
N GLY A 60 -5.32 1.36 17.78
CA GLY A 60 -4.15 0.55 18.04
C GLY A 60 -2.88 1.36 18.25
N ARG A 61 -1.83 0.70 18.70
CA ARG A 61 -0.54 1.34 19.00
C ARG A 61 0.49 0.98 17.94
N CYS A 62 1.20 1.98 17.42
CA CYS A 62 2.41 1.79 16.62
C CYS A 62 3.65 2.08 17.46
N HIS A 63 4.63 1.18 17.38
CA HIS A 63 5.92 1.30 18.05
C HIS A 63 6.98 1.82 17.09
N LEU A 64 7.75 2.80 17.54
CA LEU A 64 8.93 3.29 16.80
C LEU A 64 10.04 2.26 16.91
N GLN A 65 10.17 1.43 15.89
CA GLN A 65 11.08 0.31 15.89
C GLN A 65 11.56 -0.03 14.48
N ARG A 66 12.87 -0.15 14.31
CA ARG A 66 13.46 -0.77 13.12
C ARG A 66 13.41 -2.28 13.31
N LEU A 67 12.69 -2.95 12.43
CA LEU A 67 12.52 -4.40 12.47
C LEU A 67 13.75 -5.13 11.94
N GLU A 68 14.00 -6.31 12.50
CA GLU A 68 15.03 -7.25 12.06
C GLU A 68 14.53 -8.70 12.18
N VAL A 69 15.21 -9.64 11.52
CA VAL A 69 14.90 -11.06 11.66
C VAL A 69 15.15 -11.49 13.11
N GLY A 70 14.23 -12.26 13.68
CA GLY A 70 14.30 -12.69 15.07
C GLY A 70 13.69 -11.73 16.08
N PHE A 71 13.12 -10.58 15.65
CA PHE A 71 12.44 -9.65 16.54
C PHE A 71 11.27 -10.32 17.25
N ASP A 72 11.11 -10.05 18.54
CA ASP A 72 10.06 -10.65 19.38
C ASP A 72 8.78 -9.85 19.33
N TYR A 73 7.76 -10.40 18.66
CA TYR A 73 6.46 -9.78 18.46
C TYR A 73 5.46 -10.30 19.49
N PRO A 74 4.42 -9.50 19.84
CA PRO A 74 3.28 -10.03 20.57
C PRO A 74 2.54 -11.08 19.73
N GLU A 75 1.77 -11.94 20.37
CA GLU A 75 0.89 -12.88 19.68
C GLU A 75 -0.06 -12.14 18.73
N ALA A 76 -0.22 -12.69 17.53
CA ALA A 76 -1.11 -12.13 16.51
C ALA A 76 -1.82 -13.24 15.75
N ASP A 77 -3.11 -13.04 15.54
CA ASP A 77 -3.96 -13.93 14.73
C ASP A 77 -3.83 -13.63 13.25
N ILE A 78 -3.55 -12.37 12.92
CA ILE A 78 -3.44 -11.85 11.55
C ILE A 78 -2.17 -11.01 11.47
N ILE A 79 -1.36 -11.23 10.45
CA ILE A 79 -0.20 -10.37 10.12
C ILE A 79 -0.50 -9.63 8.83
N ILE A 80 -0.37 -8.32 8.86
CA ILE A 80 -0.46 -7.47 7.67
C ILE A 80 0.85 -6.69 7.49
N GLY A 81 1.09 -6.12 6.29
CA GLY A 81 2.25 -5.26 6.12
C GLY A 81 2.54 -4.85 4.68
N GLY A 82 3.46 -3.90 4.55
CA GLY A 82 4.02 -3.47 3.28
C GLY A 82 5.55 -3.63 3.29
N PRO A 83 6.10 -4.85 3.27
CA PRO A 83 7.54 -5.05 3.37
C PRO A 83 8.28 -4.35 2.23
N PRO A 84 9.29 -3.49 2.52
CA PRO A 84 10.03 -2.80 1.47
C PRO A 84 10.76 -3.79 0.56
N CYS A 85 10.69 -3.53 -0.76
CA CYS A 85 11.35 -4.30 -1.81
C CYS A 85 12.31 -3.37 -2.58
N GLN A 86 13.20 -2.67 -1.85
CA GLN A 86 14.07 -1.64 -2.43
C GLN A 86 15.23 -2.17 -3.28
N PRO A 87 15.81 -3.35 -3.04
CA PRO A 87 16.83 -3.90 -3.93
C PRO A 87 16.39 -4.03 -5.38
N PHE A 88 15.09 -4.11 -5.60
CA PHE A 88 14.43 -4.35 -6.89
C PHE A 88 13.60 -3.16 -7.40
N SER A 89 13.66 -2.01 -6.73
CA SER A 89 13.04 -0.79 -7.25
C SER A 89 13.85 -0.25 -8.43
N VAL A 90 13.18 0.38 -9.41
CA VAL A 90 13.77 0.93 -10.64
C VAL A 90 14.94 1.91 -10.37
N PHE A 91 15.10 2.37 -9.13
CA PHE A 91 16.12 3.30 -8.66
C PHE A 91 17.07 2.73 -7.58
N GLY A 92 16.95 1.42 -7.22
CA GLY A 92 17.81 0.77 -6.24
C GLY A 92 19.05 0.13 -6.88
N ASN A 93 20.21 0.18 -6.21
CA ASN A 93 21.35 -0.66 -6.56
C ASN A 93 20.97 -2.13 -6.34
N GLN A 94 20.94 -2.93 -7.39
CA GLN A 94 20.53 -4.34 -7.37
C GLN A 94 21.55 -5.20 -6.61
N ARG A 95 21.54 -5.16 -5.27
CA ARG A 95 22.41 -5.96 -4.40
C ARG A 95 21.83 -7.33 -4.02
N GLY A 96 20.64 -7.67 -4.54
CA GLY A 96 20.03 -8.98 -4.31
C GLY A 96 19.50 -9.19 -2.89
N MET A 97 19.40 -10.45 -2.45
CA MET A 97 18.80 -10.89 -1.17
C MET A 97 19.59 -10.50 0.09
N GLU A 98 20.79 -9.95 -0.03
CA GLU A 98 21.63 -9.50 1.09
C GLU A 98 21.45 -8.01 1.41
N ASP A 99 20.52 -7.31 0.74
CA ASP A 99 20.29 -5.89 1.01
C ASP A 99 19.49 -5.72 2.31
N ALA A 100 20.09 -5.04 3.29
CA ALA A 100 19.46 -4.73 4.58
C ALA A 100 18.15 -3.92 4.48
N ARG A 101 17.77 -3.46 3.27
CA ARG A 101 16.51 -2.76 2.98
C ARG A 101 15.41 -3.70 2.50
N ASP A 102 15.66 -5.01 2.39
CA ASP A 102 14.65 -6.00 2.06
C ASP A 102 13.86 -6.38 3.32
N GLY A 103 12.57 -6.12 3.31
CA GLY A 103 11.67 -6.44 4.42
C GLY A 103 11.08 -7.85 4.36
N PHE A 104 11.24 -8.59 3.27
CA PHE A 104 10.61 -9.91 3.14
C PHE A 104 11.19 -10.98 4.08
N PRO A 105 12.50 -11.07 4.32
CA PRO A 105 13.03 -11.99 5.33
C PRO A 105 12.41 -11.77 6.72
N ILE A 106 12.20 -10.51 7.09
CA ILE A 106 11.56 -10.12 8.37
C ILE A 106 10.09 -10.56 8.39
N PHE A 107 9.35 -10.29 7.32
CA PHE A 107 7.93 -10.66 7.21
C PHE A 107 7.75 -12.19 7.26
N ILE A 108 8.56 -12.93 6.52
CA ILE A 108 8.53 -14.40 6.50
C ILE A 108 8.88 -14.98 7.89
N ASP A 109 9.88 -14.40 8.57
CA ASP A 109 10.26 -14.82 9.91
C ASP A 109 9.12 -14.59 10.92
N ALA A 110 8.46 -13.45 10.88
CA ALA A 110 7.29 -13.16 11.72
C ALA A 110 6.16 -14.19 11.46
N VAL A 111 5.85 -14.50 10.20
CA VAL A 111 4.85 -15.51 9.84
C VAL A 111 5.27 -16.92 10.33
N ARG A 112 6.55 -17.25 10.20
CA ARG A 112 7.08 -18.55 10.66
C ARG A 112 6.94 -18.74 12.17
N ARG A 113 7.24 -17.69 12.94
CA ARG A 113 7.24 -17.73 14.41
C ARG A 113 5.85 -17.62 14.99
N LEU A 114 5.02 -16.71 14.52
CA LEU A 114 3.69 -16.43 15.07
C LEU A 114 2.59 -17.35 14.53
N ARG A 115 2.79 -17.95 13.37
CA ARG A 115 1.82 -18.86 12.74
C ARG A 115 0.39 -18.30 12.66
N PRO A 116 0.19 -17.05 12.15
CA PRO A 116 -1.12 -16.42 12.09
C PRO A 116 -2.11 -17.27 11.28
N ARG A 117 -3.41 -17.12 11.52
CA ARG A 117 -4.44 -17.77 10.68
C ARG A 117 -4.47 -17.21 9.26
N VAL A 118 -4.21 -15.92 9.14
CA VAL A 118 -4.17 -15.21 7.84
C VAL A 118 -3.01 -14.22 7.88
N PHE A 119 -2.28 -14.10 6.79
CA PHE A 119 -1.42 -12.95 6.57
C PHE A 119 -1.76 -12.27 5.25
N LEU A 120 -1.49 -10.97 5.16
CA LEU A 120 -1.64 -10.18 3.95
C LEU A 120 -0.45 -9.22 3.82
N PHE A 121 0.16 -9.18 2.65
CA PHE A 121 1.10 -8.09 2.35
C PHE A 121 0.77 -7.39 1.04
N GLU A 122 1.10 -6.11 1.00
CA GLU A 122 1.01 -5.26 -0.19
C GLU A 122 2.40 -4.97 -0.75
N ASN A 123 2.50 -4.88 -2.07
CA ASN A 123 3.71 -4.41 -2.73
C ASN A 123 3.41 -3.77 -4.09
N VAL A 124 4.44 -3.20 -4.69
CA VAL A 124 4.34 -2.66 -6.05
C VAL A 124 4.14 -3.79 -7.07
N ARG A 125 3.38 -3.50 -8.13
CA ARG A 125 3.10 -4.45 -9.21
C ARG A 125 4.37 -5.10 -9.77
N ASN A 126 5.46 -4.34 -9.89
CA ASN A 126 6.71 -4.81 -10.48
C ASN A 126 7.33 -6.03 -9.77
N LEU A 127 7.01 -6.27 -8.50
CA LEU A 127 7.45 -7.46 -7.79
C LEU A 127 6.98 -8.75 -8.47
N ALA A 128 5.72 -8.80 -8.93
CA ALA A 128 5.17 -9.98 -9.61
C ALA A 128 5.50 -10.05 -11.12
N TYR A 129 6.05 -8.99 -11.72
CA TYR A 129 6.37 -8.94 -13.15
C TYR A 129 7.86 -8.90 -13.40
N SER A 130 8.52 -7.78 -13.16
CA SER A 130 9.95 -7.61 -13.46
C SER A 130 10.86 -8.41 -12.51
N HIS A 131 10.37 -8.71 -11.29
CA HIS A 131 11.10 -9.46 -10.27
C HIS A 131 10.39 -10.75 -9.88
N ARG A 132 9.72 -11.35 -10.83
CA ARG A 132 8.89 -12.54 -10.65
C ARG A 132 9.62 -13.69 -9.95
N TRP A 133 10.86 -13.95 -10.30
CA TRP A 133 11.67 -14.99 -9.68
C TRP A 133 11.80 -14.82 -8.15
N TYR A 134 11.96 -13.57 -7.70
CA TYR A 134 12.05 -13.27 -6.26
C TYR A 134 10.68 -13.41 -5.57
N PHE A 135 9.62 -12.97 -6.23
CA PHE A 135 8.28 -13.17 -5.74
C PHE A 135 7.92 -14.66 -5.60
N GLU A 136 8.32 -15.48 -6.56
CA GLU A 136 8.13 -16.94 -6.51
C GLU A 136 8.87 -17.57 -5.33
N LEU A 137 10.08 -17.11 -5.00
CA LEU A 137 10.80 -17.55 -3.79
C LEU A 137 10.03 -17.18 -2.51
N ILE A 138 9.51 -15.96 -2.40
CA ILE A 138 8.70 -15.53 -1.26
C ILE A 138 7.47 -16.43 -1.10
N VAL A 139 6.74 -16.67 -2.20
CA VAL A 139 5.56 -17.54 -2.21
C VAL A 139 5.94 -18.97 -1.79
N ALA A 140 7.02 -19.52 -2.32
CA ALA A 140 7.50 -20.86 -1.98
C ALA A 140 7.83 -20.98 -0.49
N GLU A 141 8.57 -20.03 0.09
CA GLU A 141 8.89 -20.02 1.54
C GLU A 141 7.64 -19.96 2.41
N LEU A 142 6.67 -19.12 2.06
CA LEU A 142 5.42 -19.01 2.80
C LEU A 142 4.53 -20.26 2.65
N SER A 143 4.53 -20.88 1.47
CA SER A 143 3.82 -22.15 1.23
C SER A 143 4.41 -23.32 2.02
N LYS A 144 5.73 -23.39 2.16
CA LYS A 144 6.41 -24.39 3.02
C LYS A 144 5.98 -24.28 4.50
N LEU A 145 5.50 -23.10 4.91
CA LEU A 145 4.95 -22.91 6.26
C LEU A 145 3.51 -23.42 6.39
N GLY A 146 2.93 -24.06 5.38
CA GLY A 146 1.59 -24.63 5.40
C GLY A 146 0.49 -23.60 5.14
N TYR A 147 0.73 -22.64 4.25
CA TYR A 147 -0.29 -21.70 3.78
C TYR A 147 -0.62 -21.92 2.31
N ILE A 148 -1.88 -21.77 1.97
CA ILE A 148 -2.30 -21.48 0.60
C ILE A 148 -2.01 -20.01 0.37
N VAL A 149 -1.17 -19.70 -0.62
CA VAL A 149 -0.75 -18.33 -0.92
C VAL A 149 -1.37 -17.88 -2.23
N GLU A 150 -2.33 -16.98 -2.14
CA GLU A 150 -3.00 -16.39 -3.29
C GLU A 150 -2.53 -14.94 -3.51
N HIS A 151 -2.45 -14.51 -4.76
CA HIS A 151 -2.06 -13.14 -5.06
C HIS A 151 -2.82 -12.58 -6.25
N LYS A 152 -3.01 -11.27 -6.24
CA LYS A 152 -3.68 -10.55 -7.33
C LYS A 152 -3.20 -9.10 -7.41
N CYS A 153 -2.99 -8.60 -8.62
CA CYS A 153 -2.78 -7.17 -8.83
C CYS A 153 -4.14 -6.46 -8.83
N LEU A 154 -4.36 -5.62 -7.83
CA LEU A 154 -5.59 -4.85 -7.68
C LEU A 154 -5.34 -3.39 -8.06
N ASN A 155 -6.29 -2.79 -8.81
CA ASN A 155 -6.28 -1.35 -9.03
C ASN A 155 -7.25 -0.68 -8.04
N ALA A 156 -6.74 0.20 -7.18
CA ALA A 156 -7.50 0.85 -6.12
C ALA A 156 -8.75 1.61 -6.63
N VAL A 157 -8.71 2.10 -7.87
CA VAL A 157 -9.88 2.75 -8.50
C VAL A 157 -11.11 1.86 -8.57
N ASN A 158 -10.93 0.56 -8.65
CA ASN A 158 -12.01 -0.42 -8.70
C ASN A 158 -12.65 -0.67 -7.32
N TYR A 159 -12.12 -0.06 -6.27
CA TYR A 159 -12.57 -0.21 -4.88
C TYR A 159 -13.01 1.12 -4.26
N GLY A 160 -13.30 2.11 -5.11
CA GLY A 160 -13.81 3.41 -4.70
C GLY A 160 -12.74 4.48 -4.41
N VAL A 161 -11.47 4.17 -4.57
CA VAL A 161 -10.38 5.15 -4.44
C VAL A 161 -10.29 6.00 -5.71
N PRO A 162 -10.26 7.35 -5.65
CA PRO A 162 -10.25 8.22 -6.83
C PRO A 162 -8.87 8.28 -7.52
N GLN A 163 -8.22 7.11 -7.64
CA GLN A 163 -6.84 7.00 -8.12
C GLN A 163 -6.60 5.67 -8.83
N ASN A 164 -5.98 5.72 -10.00
CA ASN A 164 -5.42 4.55 -10.68
C ASN A 164 -4.12 4.16 -9.98
N ARG A 165 -4.21 3.20 -9.03
CA ARG A 165 -3.08 2.69 -8.24
C ARG A 165 -3.10 1.17 -8.25
N GLU A 166 -2.22 0.56 -9.03
CA GLU A 166 -2.08 -0.89 -9.08
C GLU A 166 -1.11 -1.37 -8.00
N ARG A 167 -1.55 -2.36 -7.22
CA ARG A 167 -0.77 -2.98 -6.16
C ARG A 167 -0.94 -4.48 -6.16
N LEU A 168 0.17 -5.17 -5.96
CA LEU A 168 0.18 -6.60 -5.70
C LEU A 168 -0.30 -6.83 -4.28
N ILE A 169 -1.39 -7.54 -4.13
CA ILE A 169 -1.89 -8.02 -2.84
C ILE A 169 -1.67 -9.52 -2.78
N THR A 170 -0.99 -9.97 -1.75
CA THR A 170 -0.75 -11.39 -1.48
C THR A 170 -1.36 -11.76 -0.15
N VAL A 171 -2.09 -12.86 -0.11
CA VAL A 171 -2.76 -13.37 1.09
C VAL A 171 -2.39 -14.81 1.29
N GLY A 172 -1.93 -15.16 2.49
CA GLY A 172 -1.75 -16.53 2.92
C GLY A 172 -2.81 -16.92 3.95
N HIS A 173 -3.40 -18.09 3.77
CA HIS A 173 -4.48 -18.58 4.63
C HIS A 173 -4.48 -20.11 4.72
N ARG A 174 -5.29 -20.64 5.64
CA ARG A 174 -5.51 -22.09 5.82
C ARG A 174 -6.99 -22.48 5.75
N ALA A 175 -7.79 -21.63 5.07
CA ALA A 175 -9.21 -21.87 4.86
C ALA A 175 -9.54 -21.58 3.40
N ALA A 176 -10.49 -20.68 3.12
CA ALA A 176 -10.77 -20.19 1.78
C ALA A 176 -10.72 -18.66 1.77
N PHE A 177 -10.09 -18.08 0.78
CA PHE A 177 -10.04 -16.63 0.60
C PHE A 177 -10.68 -16.22 -0.73
N ARG A 178 -11.25 -15.04 -0.76
CA ARG A 178 -11.76 -14.43 -1.99
C ARG A 178 -11.37 -12.97 -2.03
N PHE A 179 -10.76 -12.54 -3.12
CA PHE A 179 -10.49 -11.13 -3.33
C PHE A 179 -11.80 -10.31 -3.39
N PRO A 180 -11.79 -9.06 -2.88
CA PRO A 180 -12.99 -8.25 -2.86
C PRO A 180 -13.56 -8.02 -4.26
N LYS A 181 -14.90 -7.97 -4.35
CA LYS A 181 -15.60 -7.67 -5.60
C LYS A 181 -15.34 -6.23 -6.03
N VAL A 182 -15.19 -6.03 -7.33
CA VAL A 182 -15.01 -4.71 -7.94
C VAL A 182 -16.27 -3.88 -7.72
N ALA A 183 -16.11 -2.62 -7.32
CA ALA A 183 -17.20 -1.64 -7.27
C ALA A 183 -17.65 -1.28 -8.69
N GLY A 184 -18.97 -1.11 -8.88
CA GLY A 184 -19.54 -0.83 -10.21
C GLY A 184 -19.21 0.56 -10.77
N ARG A 185 -18.74 1.51 -9.94
CA ARG A 185 -18.48 2.89 -10.31
C ARG A 185 -17.09 3.33 -9.85
N LYS A 186 -16.42 4.13 -10.69
CA LYS A 186 -15.15 4.78 -10.36
C LYS A 186 -15.42 6.18 -9.79
N THR A 187 -14.73 6.51 -8.70
CA THR A 187 -14.74 7.85 -8.12
C THR A 187 -13.77 8.76 -8.89
N THR A 188 -14.17 9.99 -9.15
CA THR A 188 -13.35 10.97 -9.88
C THR A 188 -12.62 11.94 -8.94
N VAL A 189 -11.64 12.66 -9.49
CA VAL A 189 -10.93 13.75 -8.77
C VAL A 189 -11.93 14.82 -8.31
N GLY A 190 -12.87 15.23 -9.17
CA GLY A 190 -13.86 16.24 -8.82
C GLY A 190 -14.76 15.85 -7.66
N GLU A 191 -15.13 14.57 -7.56
CA GLU A 191 -15.91 14.06 -6.42
C GLU A 191 -15.11 14.05 -5.12
N ALA A 192 -13.80 13.84 -5.20
CA ALA A 192 -12.91 13.73 -4.05
C ALA A 192 -12.44 15.09 -3.51
N ILE A 193 -12.04 16.00 -4.39
CA ILE A 193 -11.37 17.25 -4.02
C ILE A 193 -11.96 18.51 -4.67
N GLY A 194 -13.05 18.39 -5.44
CA GLY A 194 -13.62 19.53 -6.18
C GLY A 194 -13.99 20.72 -5.30
N ASP A 195 -14.39 20.46 -4.04
CA ASP A 195 -14.66 21.48 -3.04
C ASP A 195 -13.40 22.21 -2.53
N LEU A 196 -12.21 21.64 -2.73
CA LEU A 196 -10.93 22.20 -2.28
C LEU A 196 -10.20 22.99 -3.36
N ILE A 197 -10.39 22.66 -4.63
CA ILE A 197 -9.55 23.17 -5.75
C ILE A 197 -9.44 24.68 -5.76
N ASP A 198 -10.56 25.39 -5.63
CA ASP A 198 -10.59 26.85 -5.68
C ASP A 198 -10.70 27.52 -4.29
N THR A 199 -10.87 26.74 -3.23
CA THR A 199 -11.01 27.28 -1.86
C THR A 199 -9.68 27.34 -1.12
N VAL A 200 -8.74 26.49 -1.47
CA VAL A 200 -7.37 26.52 -0.90
C VAL A 200 -6.60 27.70 -1.46
N ARG A 201 -6.28 28.65 -0.57
CA ARG A 201 -5.47 29.84 -0.90
C ARG A 201 -4.06 29.68 -0.35
N ASP A 202 -3.21 29.02 -1.09
CA ASP A 202 -1.78 28.90 -0.81
C ASP A 202 -0.99 29.37 -2.03
N GLU A 203 -0.61 30.64 -2.01
CA GLU A 203 0.14 31.27 -3.11
C GLU A 203 1.49 30.57 -3.36
N GLY A 204 2.09 29.98 -2.32
CA GLY A 204 3.33 29.20 -2.44
C GLY A 204 3.19 27.92 -3.26
N LYS A 205 1.96 27.46 -3.51
CA LYS A 205 1.66 26.29 -4.35
C LYS A 205 1.39 26.65 -5.80
N ILE A 206 1.07 27.91 -6.10
CA ILE A 206 0.80 28.35 -7.47
C ILE A 206 2.10 28.29 -8.28
N LEU A 207 1.99 27.75 -9.48
CA LEU A 207 3.13 27.68 -10.39
C LEU A 207 3.51 29.08 -10.89
N THR A 208 4.80 29.39 -10.85
CA THR A 208 5.33 30.60 -11.46
C THR A 208 5.23 30.50 -12.99
N PRO A 209 5.19 31.63 -13.72
CA PRO A 209 5.18 31.63 -15.20
C PRO A 209 6.32 30.80 -15.80
N ARG A 210 7.52 30.86 -15.20
CA ARG A 210 8.68 30.08 -15.63
C ARG A 210 8.49 28.57 -15.43
N GLN A 211 7.83 28.16 -14.35
CA GLN A 211 7.50 26.74 -14.12
C GLN A 211 6.45 26.26 -15.11
N ASP A 212 5.43 27.06 -15.41
CA ASP A 212 4.41 26.74 -16.39
C ASP A 212 4.99 26.60 -17.81
N GLU A 213 5.87 27.50 -18.21
CA GLU A 213 6.58 27.44 -19.49
C GLU A 213 7.44 26.17 -19.61
N TYR A 214 8.23 25.87 -18.57
CA TYR A 214 9.01 24.63 -18.51
C TYR A 214 8.14 23.38 -18.67
N ILE A 215 7.00 23.35 -18.00
CA ILE A 215 6.05 22.24 -18.08
C ILE A 215 5.44 22.14 -19.48
N ALA A 216 5.04 23.25 -20.09
CA ALA A 216 4.48 23.28 -21.44
C ALA A 216 5.48 22.74 -22.47
N VAL A 217 6.76 23.12 -22.38
CA VAL A 217 7.83 22.59 -23.23
C VAL A 217 8.00 21.09 -23.04
N TYR A 218 7.98 20.60 -21.78
CA TYR A 218 8.09 19.18 -21.49
C TYR A 218 6.89 18.39 -22.02
N GLU A 219 5.67 18.89 -21.81
CA GLU A 219 4.44 18.27 -22.30
C GLU A 219 4.43 18.16 -23.82
N LYS A 220 4.85 19.23 -24.52
CA LYS A 220 5.00 19.24 -25.99
C LYS A 220 6.02 18.21 -26.48
N LYS A 221 7.20 18.12 -25.84
CA LYS A 221 8.26 17.17 -26.21
C LYS A 221 7.87 15.71 -25.96
N SER A 222 7.09 15.46 -24.93
CA SER A 222 6.64 14.10 -24.52
C SER A 222 5.30 13.70 -25.15
N ASN A 223 4.73 14.51 -26.06
CA ASN A 223 3.38 14.37 -26.61
C ASN A 223 2.27 14.22 -25.55
N CYS A 224 2.55 14.62 -24.33
CA CYS A 224 1.66 14.58 -23.17
C CYS A 224 0.80 13.29 -23.05
N ILE A 225 1.39 12.12 -23.36
CA ILE A 225 0.69 10.82 -23.34
C ILE A 225 0.07 10.55 -21.96
N ASN A 226 0.73 11.03 -20.89
CA ASN A 226 0.27 10.92 -19.51
C ASN A 226 0.25 12.30 -18.86
N PRO A 227 -0.82 13.09 -19.02
CA PRO A 227 -0.91 14.42 -18.43
C PRO A 227 -0.76 14.38 -16.92
N ARG A 228 -0.04 15.39 -16.35
CA ARG A 228 0.18 15.52 -14.90
C ARG A 228 -0.90 16.35 -14.23
N ASP A 229 -1.60 17.17 -14.99
CA ASP A 229 -2.77 17.89 -14.50
C ASP A 229 -3.87 16.90 -14.11
N LEU A 230 -4.49 17.13 -12.98
CA LEU A 230 -5.64 16.37 -12.54
C LEU A 230 -6.91 16.93 -13.18
N TYR A 231 -7.73 16.05 -13.73
CA TYR A 231 -8.98 16.39 -14.38
C TYR A 231 -10.16 15.98 -13.49
N PRO A 232 -11.14 16.85 -13.24
CA PRO A 232 -12.26 16.57 -12.35
C PRO A 232 -13.13 15.38 -12.78
N ASP A 233 -13.17 15.07 -14.07
CA ASP A 233 -14.03 14.06 -14.70
C ASP A 233 -13.47 12.63 -14.64
N ARG A 234 -12.27 12.45 -14.12
CA ARG A 234 -11.60 11.13 -14.09
C ARG A 234 -10.79 10.90 -12.81
N PRO A 235 -10.38 9.64 -12.52
CA PRO A 235 -9.49 9.32 -11.41
C PRO A 235 -8.09 9.91 -11.62
N ALA A 236 -7.40 10.22 -10.52
CA ALA A 236 -6.00 10.61 -10.52
C ALA A 236 -5.09 9.48 -11.00
N ARG A 237 -3.89 9.83 -11.46
CA ARG A 237 -2.75 8.90 -11.59
C ARG A 237 -2.31 8.43 -10.22
N THR A 238 -1.47 7.37 -10.20
CA THR A 238 -0.83 6.93 -8.95
C THR A 238 -0.10 8.08 -8.26
N LEU A 239 -0.50 8.35 -7.03
CA LEU A 239 0.20 9.24 -6.11
C LEU A 239 1.45 8.53 -5.56
N THR A 240 2.59 9.20 -5.62
CA THR A 240 3.87 8.72 -5.12
C THR A 240 4.59 9.84 -4.37
N CYS A 241 5.53 9.50 -3.50
CA CYS A 241 6.36 10.50 -2.82
C CYS A 241 6.98 11.49 -3.80
N ARG A 242 7.48 11.00 -4.95
CA ARG A 242 8.13 11.81 -5.96
C ARG A 242 7.20 12.85 -6.61
N ASN A 243 5.97 12.46 -6.95
CA ASN A 243 5.05 13.36 -7.66
C ASN A 243 4.15 14.18 -6.74
N LEU A 244 4.28 14.01 -5.44
CA LEU A 244 3.64 14.85 -4.41
C LEU A 244 4.62 15.88 -3.85
N ALA A 245 5.78 15.44 -3.36
CA ALA A 245 6.76 16.29 -2.68
C ALA A 245 7.72 17.03 -3.63
N GLY A 246 7.87 16.55 -4.87
CA GLY A 246 8.81 17.11 -5.83
C GLY A 246 8.30 18.39 -6.50
N CYS A 247 9.26 19.19 -7.01
CA CYS A 247 9.00 20.36 -7.88
C CYS A 247 9.39 20.06 -9.32
N THR A 248 9.18 18.84 -9.78
CA THR A 248 9.58 18.38 -11.11
C THR A 248 8.40 18.40 -12.09
N SER A 249 8.69 18.21 -13.37
CA SER A 249 7.66 18.01 -14.41
C SER A 249 6.71 16.83 -14.10
N ASP A 250 7.09 15.90 -13.21
CA ASP A 250 6.28 14.75 -12.83
C ASP A 250 5.24 15.05 -11.73
N MET A 251 5.28 16.22 -11.06
CA MET A 251 4.34 16.57 -10.01
C MET A 251 2.89 16.60 -10.52
N GLN A 252 1.95 16.17 -9.69
CA GLN A 252 0.53 16.30 -9.96
C GLN A 252 0.03 17.69 -9.59
N ARG A 253 -0.88 18.23 -10.40
CA ARG A 253 -1.34 19.61 -10.33
C ARG A 253 -2.85 19.68 -10.53
N VAL A 254 -3.46 20.70 -9.95
CA VAL A 254 -4.83 21.11 -10.25
C VAL A 254 -4.83 22.42 -11.03
N ARG A 255 -5.82 22.58 -11.91
CA ARG A 255 -6.10 23.82 -12.62
C ARG A 255 -7.21 24.59 -11.90
N LEU A 256 -6.95 25.85 -11.59
CA LEU A 256 -7.89 26.75 -10.95
C LEU A 256 -8.88 27.33 -11.99
N LYS A 257 -9.99 27.89 -11.55
CA LYS A 257 -10.98 28.54 -12.41
C LYS A 257 -10.43 29.73 -13.19
N ASP A 258 -9.43 30.43 -12.64
CA ASP A 258 -8.74 31.54 -13.30
C ASP A 258 -7.68 31.09 -14.34
N GLY A 259 -7.54 29.77 -14.54
CA GLY A 259 -6.62 29.19 -15.49
C GLY A 259 -5.23 28.89 -14.93
N ARG A 260 -4.85 29.44 -13.79
CA ARG A 260 -3.56 29.14 -13.12
C ARG A 260 -3.50 27.67 -12.71
N ARG A 261 -2.30 27.15 -12.55
CA ARG A 261 -2.04 25.81 -12.03
C ARG A 261 -1.37 25.90 -10.66
N ARG A 262 -1.70 24.97 -9.78
CA ARG A 262 -0.99 24.81 -8.51
C ARG A 262 -0.70 23.36 -8.19
N ARG A 263 0.27 23.16 -7.32
CA ARG A 263 0.55 21.85 -6.72
C ARG A 263 -0.57 21.46 -5.75
N LEU A 264 -0.69 20.16 -5.49
CA LEU A 264 -1.60 19.65 -4.47
C LEU A 264 -1.19 20.12 -3.07
N VAL A 265 -2.18 20.31 -2.22
CA VAL A 265 -1.98 20.41 -0.78
C VAL A 265 -2.17 19.03 -0.13
N VAL A 266 -1.67 18.87 1.10
CA VAL A 266 -1.70 17.58 1.82
C VAL A 266 -3.10 17.00 1.90
N ARG A 267 -4.13 17.81 2.21
CA ARG A 267 -5.52 17.34 2.32
C ARG A 267 -6.08 16.81 1.00
N GLU A 268 -5.73 17.41 -0.12
CA GLU A 268 -6.13 16.92 -1.44
C GLU A 268 -5.49 15.57 -1.75
N ALA A 269 -4.17 15.46 -1.54
CA ALA A 269 -3.46 14.20 -1.72
C ALA A 269 -4.01 13.10 -0.79
N ALA A 270 -4.33 13.44 0.46
CA ALA A 270 -4.93 12.53 1.42
C ALA A 270 -6.28 12.00 0.96
N ARG A 271 -7.20 12.86 0.50
CA ARG A 271 -8.51 12.44 -0.03
C ARG A 271 -8.39 11.59 -1.29
N LEU A 272 -7.45 11.93 -2.20
CA LEU A 272 -7.17 11.14 -3.40
C LEU A 272 -6.61 9.75 -3.07
N GLN A 273 -5.98 9.60 -1.89
CA GLN A 273 -5.53 8.32 -1.34
C GLN A 273 -6.59 7.65 -0.46
N SER A 274 -7.78 8.25 -0.34
CA SER A 274 -8.90 7.82 0.51
C SER A 274 -8.69 7.98 2.02
N PHE A 275 -7.78 8.83 2.48
CA PHE A 275 -7.73 9.19 3.89
C PHE A 275 -8.88 10.14 4.25
N PRO A 276 -9.58 9.90 5.37
CA PRO A 276 -10.65 10.76 5.85
C PRO A 276 -10.16 12.17 6.26
N ASP A 277 -11.06 13.15 6.31
CA ASP A 277 -10.69 14.52 6.67
C ASP A 277 -10.24 14.67 8.14
N TRP A 278 -10.72 13.82 9.01
CA TRP A 278 -10.31 13.77 10.42
C TRP A 278 -8.94 13.11 10.63
N PHE A 279 -8.35 12.50 9.59
CA PHE A 279 -7.03 11.88 9.68
C PHE A 279 -5.95 12.97 9.55
N GLU A 280 -5.15 13.13 10.59
CA GLU A 280 -4.11 14.15 10.69
C GLU A 280 -2.72 13.55 10.51
N PHE A 281 -1.90 14.16 9.66
CA PHE A 281 -0.52 13.73 9.42
C PHE A 281 0.46 14.57 10.25
N ASP A 282 1.47 13.93 10.81
CA ASP A 282 2.56 14.55 11.55
C ASP A 282 3.77 14.83 10.66
N GLY A 283 4.62 15.79 11.10
CA GLY A 283 5.86 16.16 10.45
C GLY A 283 5.72 17.25 9.38
N SER A 284 6.84 17.55 8.72
CA SER A 284 6.87 18.53 7.63
C SER A 284 6.00 18.10 6.45
N GLU A 285 5.60 19.06 5.60
CA GLU A 285 4.79 18.77 4.41
C GLU A 285 5.39 17.64 3.54
N ILE A 286 6.71 17.63 3.37
CA ILE A 286 7.40 16.57 2.62
C ILE A 286 7.20 15.21 3.31
N LYS A 287 7.31 15.15 4.63
CA LYS A 287 7.07 13.91 5.40
C LYS A 287 5.61 13.46 5.28
N GLN A 288 4.66 14.39 5.32
CA GLN A 288 3.24 14.10 5.14
C GLN A 288 2.94 13.56 3.72
N PHE A 289 3.50 14.15 2.68
CA PHE A 289 3.38 13.65 1.32
C PHE A 289 4.03 12.26 1.13
N ASN A 290 5.16 12.00 1.81
CA ASN A 290 5.80 10.68 1.78
C ASN A 290 4.91 9.62 2.45
N GLN A 291 4.31 9.93 3.58
CA GLN A 291 3.36 9.06 4.25
C GLN A 291 2.17 8.72 3.33
N ILE A 292 1.57 9.72 2.70
CA ILE A 292 0.45 9.54 1.77
C ILE A 292 0.85 8.73 0.54
N GLY A 293 1.99 9.05 -0.08
CA GLY A 293 2.47 8.41 -1.31
C GLY A 293 2.82 6.93 -1.12
N ASN A 294 3.34 6.57 0.06
CA ASN A 294 3.72 5.19 0.40
C ASN A 294 2.53 4.36 0.91
N ALA A 295 1.49 5.00 1.44
CA ALA A 295 0.39 4.28 2.06
C ALA A 295 -0.39 3.37 1.10
N VAL A 296 -0.86 2.25 1.65
CA VAL A 296 -1.99 1.52 1.06
C VAL A 296 -3.24 2.38 1.23
N PRO A 297 -4.05 2.60 0.18
CA PRO A 297 -5.28 3.38 0.33
C PRO A 297 -6.23 2.75 1.36
N PRO A 298 -6.63 3.49 2.43
CA PRO A 298 -7.45 2.94 3.51
C PRO A 298 -8.75 2.29 3.04
N LEU A 299 -9.38 2.82 2.00
CA LEU A 299 -10.63 2.25 1.47
C LEU A 299 -10.39 0.90 0.78
N LEU A 300 -9.24 0.71 0.07
CA LEU A 300 -8.85 -0.60 -0.46
C LEU A 300 -8.53 -1.55 0.70
N ALA A 301 -7.80 -1.08 1.70
CA ALA A 301 -7.47 -1.85 2.90
C ALA A 301 -8.74 -2.32 3.64
N TYR A 302 -9.75 -1.46 3.78
CA TYR A 302 -11.04 -1.81 4.36
C TYR A 302 -11.75 -2.94 3.59
N ARG A 303 -11.75 -2.88 2.25
CA ARG A 303 -12.33 -3.96 1.42
C ARG A 303 -11.60 -5.28 1.59
N LEU A 304 -10.28 -5.24 1.70
CA LEU A 304 -9.46 -6.42 1.99
C LEU A 304 -9.72 -6.96 3.39
N ALA A 305 -9.80 -6.08 4.39
CA ALA A 305 -10.05 -6.47 5.79
C ALA A 305 -11.40 -7.19 5.96
N LEU A 306 -12.44 -6.78 5.23
CA LEU A 306 -13.74 -7.49 5.22
C LEU A 306 -13.59 -8.91 4.68
N GLN A 307 -12.77 -9.15 3.64
CA GLN A 307 -12.54 -10.50 3.12
C GLN A 307 -11.66 -11.34 4.07
N VAL A 308 -10.69 -10.72 4.74
CA VAL A 308 -9.91 -11.37 5.80
C VAL A 308 -10.82 -11.77 6.96
N LYS A 309 -11.81 -10.95 7.32
CA LYS A 309 -12.80 -11.25 8.36
C LYS A 309 -13.63 -12.49 8.00
N GLU A 310 -14.13 -12.58 6.77
CA GLU A 310 -14.83 -13.76 6.28
C GLU A 310 -13.92 -15.00 6.36
N THR A 311 -12.70 -14.91 5.86
CA THR A 311 -11.71 -16.01 5.86
C THR A 311 -11.34 -16.45 7.28
N TYR A 312 -11.13 -15.50 8.19
CA TYR A 312 -10.78 -15.80 9.58
C TYR A 312 -11.91 -16.56 10.30
N GLY A 313 -13.16 -16.28 9.98
CA GLY A 313 -14.34 -16.96 10.53
C GLY A 313 -14.55 -18.39 10.03
N LEU A 314 -13.89 -18.81 8.93
CA LEU A 314 -14.02 -20.16 8.38
C LEU A 314 -13.19 -21.19 9.18
N PRO A 315 -13.61 -22.46 9.21
CA PRO A 315 -12.80 -23.52 9.78
C PRO A 315 -11.48 -23.67 9.00
N VAL A 316 -10.42 -23.97 9.71
CA VAL A 316 -9.12 -24.30 9.10
C VAL A 316 -9.26 -25.63 8.35
N MET A 317 -8.73 -25.72 7.14
CA MET A 317 -8.73 -26.95 6.35
C MET A 317 -7.96 -28.05 7.06
N ASP A 318 -8.46 -29.28 6.99
CA ASP A 318 -7.70 -30.44 7.39
C ASP A 318 -6.52 -30.69 6.44
N GLU A 319 -5.55 -31.48 6.90
CA GLU A 319 -4.29 -31.74 6.17
C GLU A 319 -4.54 -32.34 4.79
N LYS A 320 -5.55 -33.16 4.61
CA LYS A 320 -5.91 -33.79 3.33
C LYS A 320 -6.45 -32.77 2.33
N SER A 321 -7.37 -31.91 2.80
CA SER A 321 -7.93 -30.82 1.97
C SER A 321 -6.87 -29.78 1.64
N PHE A 322 -5.97 -29.48 2.59
CA PHE A 322 -4.84 -28.59 2.38
C PHE A 322 -3.90 -29.10 1.27
N ASN A 323 -3.45 -30.36 1.37
CA ASN A 323 -2.53 -30.96 0.39
C ASN A 323 -3.12 -31.03 -1.04
N ALA A 324 -4.45 -31.08 -1.16
CA ALA A 324 -5.13 -31.03 -2.46
C ALA A 324 -5.11 -29.63 -3.10
N HIS A 325 -4.89 -28.56 -2.34
CA HIS A 325 -4.86 -27.17 -2.82
C HIS A 325 -3.44 -26.62 -2.98
N VAL A 326 -2.46 -27.21 -2.30
CA VAL A 326 -1.06 -26.83 -2.47
C VAL A 326 -0.54 -27.40 -3.76
N VAL A 327 -0.24 -26.55 -4.74
CA VAL A 327 0.47 -26.96 -5.94
C VAL A 327 1.89 -27.37 -5.53
N PRO A 328 2.34 -28.62 -5.79
CA PRO A 328 3.68 -29.04 -5.45
C PRO A 328 4.72 -28.08 -6.05
N ALA A 329 5.75 -27.76 -5.28
CA ALA A 329 6.83 -26.84 -5.72
C ALA A 329 7.53 -27.33 -6.99
N ASP A 330 7.49 -28.63 -7.27
CA ASP A 330 8.08 -29.30 -8.43
C ASP A 330 7.44 -28.89 -9.77
N LEU A 331 6.21 -28.39 -9.78
CA LEU A 331 5.54 -27.88 -11.00
C LEU A 331 6.12 -26.55 -11.50
N PHE A 332 6.94 -25.86 -10.68
CA PHE A 332 7.59 -24.61 -11.10
C PHE A 332 8.98 -24.78 -11.69
N GLY A 333 9.48 -26.03 -11.84
CA GLY A 333 10.76 -26.33 -12.49
C GLY A 333 11.97 -25.68 -11.81
N LEU A 334 11.90 -25.40 -10.53
CA LEU A 334 13.00 -24.84 -9.74
C LEU A 334 13.86 -26.01 -9.22
N GLU A 335 14.70 -26.59 -10.08
CA GLU A 335 15.86 -27.31 -9.59
C GLU A 335 16.77 -26.32 -8.85
N TYR A 336 16.91 -26.50 -7.55
CA TYR A 336 17.89 -25.79 -6.73
C TYR A 336 19.29 -26.24 -7.16
N GLY A 337 19.82 -25.64 -8.21
CA GLY A 337 21.21 -25.77 -8.59
C GLY A 337 22.08 -25.22 -7.45
N ASN A 338 22.91 -26.11 -6.90
CA ASN A 338 23.96 -25.80 -5.94
C ASN A 338 24.74 -24.55 -6.41
N THR A 339 24.70 -23.48 -5.61
CA THR A 339 25.35 -22.19 -5.90
C THR A 339 26.89 -22.25 -5.90
N ALA A 340 27.49 -23.46 -5.86
CA ALA A 340 28.95 -23.67 -5.88
C ALA A 340 29.57 -23.70 -7.27
N GLU A 341 28.83 -23.90 -8.38
CA GLU A 341 29.43 -24.11 -9.70
C GLU A 341 29.28 -22.97 -10.73
N ARG A 342 28.75 -21.79 -10.35
CA ARG A 342 28.64 -20.64 -11.28
C ARG A 342 29.73 -19.58 -11.11
N LYS A 343 30.93 -19.93 -10.65
CA LYS A 343 32.08 -19.02 -10.62
C LYS A 343 33.15 -19.33 -11.68
N GLN A 344 32.86 -20.16 -12.67
CA GLN A 344 33.78 -20.39 -13.80
C GLN A 344 32.95 -20.60 -15.09
N ALA A 345 32.53 -19.50 -15.72
CA ALA A 345 32.31 -19.39 -17.16
C ALA A 345 32.15 -17.92 -17.54
#